data_5215ec0883407b7b634658b7c99b3c5c
#
_entry.id   5215ec0883407b7b634658b7c99b3c5c
#
_cell.length_a   1.000
_cell.length_b   1.000
_cell.length_c   1.000
_cell.angle_alpha   90.00
_cell.angle_beta   90.00
_cell.angle_gamma   90.00
#
_symmetry.space_group_name_H-M   'P 1'
#
loop_
_entity.id
_entity.type
_entity.pdbx_description
1 polymer ?
#
loop_
_entity_poly.entity_id
_entity_poly.type
_entity_poly.pdbx_seq_one_letter_code
_entity_poly.pdbx_strand_id
1 'polypeptide(L)'
;MQRNKYHAQKCVVDGITFDSIKEAGRYRELRLLERAGKIRDLDRQVSFTLIRPHYGLVNGQKKCLERACTYKADFVYREARTGPTGDTEWVEVVEDAKGVKTEAYKIKKKLMLDRFGIQIREV
;
A
#
# COMPACT_ATOMS: atom_id res chain seq x y z
N MET A 1 -4.60 -4.10 28.39
CA MET A 1 -3.95 -3.42 27.27
C MET A 1 -3.22 -4.44 26.40
N GLN A 2 -3.64 -4.56 25.15
CA GLN A 2 -2.99 -5.48 24.23
C GLN A 2 -1.72 -4.86 23.67
N ARG A 3 -0.63 -5.63 23.69
CA ARG A 3 0.60 -5.24 23.03
C ARG A 3 0.53 -5.64 21.56
N ASN A 4 1.02 -4.78 20.67
CA ASN A 4 1.22 -5.14 19.28
C ASN A 4 2.25 -6.26 19.18
N LYS A 5 2.02 -7.20 18.27
CA LYS A 5 2.87 -8.37 18.08
C LYS A 5 4.35 -8.00 17.82
N TYR A 6 4.59 -6.87 17.15
CA TYR A 6 5.93 -6.40 16.78
C TYR A 6 6.34 -5.15 17.55
N HIS A 7 5.73 -4.90 18.71
CA HIS A 7 6.00 -3.72 19.54
C HIS A 7 5.81 -2.38 18.83
N ALA A 8 5.00 -2.34 17.75
CA ALA A 8 4.68 -1.11 17.06
C ALA A 8 3.81 -0.22 17.95
N GLN A 9 4.11 1.08 17.99
CA GLN A 9 3.36 2.07 18.74
C GLN A 9 2.44 2.84 17.81
N LYS A 10 1.19 3.03 18.24
CA LYS A 10 0.22 3.85 17.52
C LYS A 10 0.55 5.33 17.69
N CYS A 11 0.32 6.08 16.64
CA CYS A 11 0.61 7.50 16.59
C CYS A 11 -0.51 8.23 15.83
N VAL A 12 -0.87 9.44 16.28
CA VAL A 12 -1.90 10.24 15.62
C VAL A 12 -1.26 11.45 14.94
N VAL A 13 -1.54 11.62 13.64
CA VAL A 13 -1.08 12.76 12.83
C VAL A 13 -2.26 13.25 11.99
N ASP A 14 -2.54 14.54 12.00
CA ASP A 14 -3.67 15.15 11.27
C ASP A 14 -5.02 14.44 11.54
N GLY A 15 -5.23 14.00 12.79
CA GLY A 15 -6.44 13.27 13.19
C GLY A 15 -6.49 11.81 12.70
N ILE A 16 -5.44 11.32 12.06
CA ILE A 16 -5.34 9.96 11.56
C ILE A 16 -4.50 9.13 12.51
N THR A 17 -5.02 7.96 12.91
CA THR A 17 -4.29 7.01 13.74
C THR A 17 -3.47 6.08 12.86
N PHE A 18 -2.16 6.06 13.08
CA PHE A 18 -1.22 5.18 12.38
C PHE A 18 -0.79 4.03 13.28
N ASP A 19 -0.59 2.85 12.70
CA ASP A 19 -0.19 1.66 13.43
C ASP A 19 1.28 1.68 13.88
N SER A 20 2.09 2.57 13.30
CA SER A 20 3.49 2.71 13.68
C SER A 20 3.97 4.15 13.55
N ILE A 21 5.01 4.48 14.33
CA ILE A 21 5.70 5.77 14.27
C ILE A 21 6.34 5.95 12.89
N LYS A 22 6.88 4.88 12.34
CA LYS A 22 7.52 4.89 11.01
C LYS A 22 6.54 5.32 9.91
N GLU A 23 5.34 4.72 9.90
CA GLU A 23 4.30 5.06 8.94
C GLU A 23 3.82 6.51 9.12
N ALA A 24 3.59 6.93 10.37
CA ALA A 24 3.20 8.32 10.68
C ALA A 24 4.26 9.33 10.23
N GLY A 25 5.54 9.04 10.45
CA GLY A 25 6.65 9.88 10.01
C GLY A 25 6.71 9.98 8.49
N ARG A 26 6.52 8.87 7.79
CA ARG A 26 6.49 8.87 6.33
C ARG A 26 5.31 9.67 5.79
N TYR A 27 4.14 9.57 6.42
CA TYR A 27 2.97 10.37 6.05
C TYR A 27 3.28 11.87 6.13
N ARG A 28 3.95 12.33 7.20
CA ARG A 28 4.34 13.73 7.35
C ARG A 28 5.25 14.19 6.20
N GLU A 29 6.24 13.38 5.85
CA GLU A 29 7.15 13.67 4.73
C GLU A 29 6.38 13.78 3.42
N LEU A 30 5.48 12.84 3.14
CA LEU A 30 4.69 12.84 1.91
C LEU A 30 3.76 14.05 1.84
N ARG A 31 3.15 14.45 2.96
CA ARG A 31 2.31 15.65 3.00
C ARG A 31 3.11 16.92 2.69
N LEU A 32 4.35 17.02 3.17
CA LEU A 32 5.23 18.13 2.85
C LEU A 32 5.58 18.15 1.35
N LEU A 33 5.87 16.98 0.77
CA LEU A 33 6.15 16.86 -0.66
C LEU A 33 4.93 17.22 -1.51
N GLU A 34 3.74 16.85 -1.05
CA GLU A 34 2.49 17.19 -1.73
C GLU A 34 2.26 18.70 -1.73
N ARG A 35 2.46 19.37 -0.60
CA ARG A 35 2.37 20.83 -0.49
C ARG A 35 3.39 21.56 -1.35
N ALA A 36 4.58 20.95 -1.51
CA ALA A 36 5.64 21.50 -2.36
C ALA A 36 5.40 21.22 -3.85
N GLY A 37 4.34 20.50 -4.21
CA GLY A 37 4.02 20.16 -5.59
C GLY A 37 4.89 19.08 -6.21
N LYS A 38 5.68 18.35 -5.41
CA LYS A 38 6.57 17.28 -5.88
C LYS A 38 5.86 15.95 -6.06
N ILE A 39 4.76 15.76 -5.32
CA ILE A 39 3.85 14.63 -5.48
C ILE A 39 2.42 15.13 -5.47
N ARG A 40 1.49 14.31 -5.95
CA ARG A 40 0.06 14.61 -5.92
C ARG A 40 -0.76 13.33 -5.76
N ASP A 41 -2.05 13.50 -5.50
CA ASP A 41 -3.02 12.40 -5.36
C ASP A 41 -2.60 11.40 -4.28
N LEU A 42 -2.11 11.92 -3.15
CA LEU A 42 -1.70 11.08 -2.02
C LEU A 42 -2.92 10.39 -1.41
N ASP A 43 -2.86 9.08 -1.38
CA ASP A 43 -3.90 8.22 -0.81
C ASP A 43 -3.27 7.22 0.15
N ARG A 44 -4.05 6.76 1.14
CA ARG A 44 -3.59 5.85 2.18
C ARG A 44 -4.38 4.56 2.15
N GLN A 45 -3.74 3.48 2.59
CA GLN A 45 -4.40 2.19 2.80
C GLN A 45 -5.20 1.75 1.58
N VAL A 46 -4.53 1.77 0.42
CA VAL A 46 -5.13 1.42 -0.87
C VAL A 46 -5.03 -0.08 -1.08
N SER A 47 -6.16 -0.74 -1.33
CA SER A 47 -6.22 -2.18 -1.54
C SER A 47 -6.11 -2.54 -3.01
N PHE A 48 -5.29 -3.55 -3.29
CA PHE A 48 -5.14 -4.15 -4.62
C PHE A 48 -5.60 -5.61 -4.53
N THR A 49 -6.49 -6.02 -5.41
CA THR A 49 -6.92 -7.42 -5.50
C THR A 49 -5.91 -8.19 -6.32
N LEU A 50 -5.16 -9.06 -5.67
CA LEU A 50 -4.11 -9.89 -6.30
C LEU A 50 -4.70 -11.14 -6.93
N ILE A 51 -5.61 -11.79 -6.22
CA ILE A 51 -6.32 -12.97 -6.68
C ILE A 51 -7.79 -12.74 -6.35
N ARG A 52 -8.64 -12.84 -7.36
CA ARG A 52 -10.08 -12.69 -7.18
C ARG A 52 -10.64 -13.84 -6.35
N PRO A 53 -11.79 -13.65 -5.69
CA PRO A 53 -12.43 -14.73 -4.96
C PRO A 53 -12.91 -15.82 -5.92
N HIS A 54 -12.91 -17.05 -5.46
CA HIS A 54 -13.38 -18.21 -6.22
C HIS A 54 -14.66 -18.77 -5.61
N TYR A 55 -15.62 -19.03 -6.46
CA TYR A 55 -16.92 -19.56 -6.07
C TYR A 55 -17.16 -20.92 -6.71
N GLY A 56 -17.98 -21.73 -6.07
CA GLY A 56 -18.39 -23.04 -6.57
C GLY A 56 -19.70 -23.45 -6.00
N LEU A 57 -20.21 -24.60 -6.43
CA LEU A 57 -21.43 -25.17 -5.93
C LEU A 57 -21.13 -26.16 -4.80
N VAL A 58 -21.81 -25.98 -3.67
CA VAL A 58 -21.77 -26.90 -2.53
C VAL A 58 -23.22 -27.26 -2.20
N ASN A 59 -23.57 -28.52 -2.36
CA ASN A 59 -24.95 -29.00 -2.17
C ASN A 59 -25.98 -28.19 -2.99
N GLY A 60 -25.62 -27.85 -4.25
CA GLY A 60 -26.49 -27.10 -5.15
C GLY A 60 -26.54 -25.60 -4.91
N GLN A 61 -25.79 -25.07 -3.93
CA GLN A 61 -25.76 -23.65 -3.61
C GLN A 61 -24.41 -23.03 -3.97
N LYS A 62 -24.44 -21.82 -4.48
CA LYS A 62 -23.23 -21.05 -4.76
C LYS A 62 -22.59 -20.63 -3.45
N LYS A 63 -21.34 -20.99 -3.27
CA LYS A 63 -20.54 -20.61 -2.08
C LYS A 63 -19.17 -20.11 -2.48
N CYS A 64 -18.63 -19.21 -1.65
CA CYS A 64 -17.25 -18.77 -1.79
C CYS A 64 -16.34 -19.90 -1.31
N LEU A 65 -15.57 -20.48 -2.24
CA LEU A 65 -14.59 -21.52 -1.94
C LEU A 65 -13.29 -20.93 -1.40
N GLU A 66 -12.85 -19.82 -1.99
CA GLU A 66 -11.67 -19.09 -1.56
C GLU A 66 -11.94 -17.60 -1.63
N ARG A 67 -11.55 -16.89 -0.59
CA ARG A 67 -11.67 -15.43 -0.54
C ARG A 67 -10.63 -14.77 -1.44
N ALA A 68 -10.88 -13.52 -1.80
CA ALA A 68 -9.90 -12.72 -2.52
C ALA A 68 -8.60 -12.61 -1.71
N CYS A 69 -7.48 -12.66 -2.42
CA CYS A 69 -6.19 -12.30 -1.85
C CYS A 69 -5.90 -10.84 -2.21
N THR A 70 -5.72 -10.00 -1.19
CA THR A 70 -5.51 -8.56 -1.38
C THR A 70 -4.20 -8.12 -0.75
N TYR A 71 -3.61 -7.06 -1.33
CA TYR A 71 -2.51 -6.33 -0.74
C TYR A 71 -2.98 -4.92 -0.43
N LYS A 72 -2.71 -4.43 0.78
CA LYS A 72 -3.04 -3.06 1.18
C LYS A 72 -1.75 -2.27 1.29
N ALA A 73 -1.57 -1.31 0.38
CA ALA A 73 -0.42 -0.41 0.39
C ALA A 73 -0.63 0.68 1.43
N ASP A 74 0.43 1.09 2.12
CA ASP A 74 0.36 2.18 3.08
C ASP A 74 0.09 3.50 2.39
N PHE A 75 0.76 3.77 1.25
CA PHE A 75 0.63 5.00 0.49
C PHE A 75 0.66 4.73 -1.01
N VAL A 76 -0.18 5.46 -1.74
CA VAL A 76 -0.15 5.52 -3.20
C VAL A 76 -0.23 6.99 -3.59
N TYR A 77 0.61 7.39 -4.52
CA TYR A 77 0.65 8.78 -4.98
C TYR A 77 1.27 8.85 -6.36
N ARG A 78 1.27 10.04 -6.93
CA ARG A 78 1.97 10.31 -8.19
C ARG A 78 3.15 11.22 -7.93
N GLU A 79 4.31 10.84 -8.45
CA GLU A 79 5.57 11.55 -8.30
C GLU A 79 5.91 12.27 -9.60
N ALA A 80 6.31 13.53 -9.50
CA ALA A 80 6.76 14.30 -10.64
C ALA A 80 8.15 13.83 -11.07
N ARG A 81 8.30 13.55 -12.36
CA ARG A 81 9.59 13.20 -12.98
C ARG A 81 9.73 13.99 -14.26
N THR A 82 11.00 14.31 -14.60
CA THR A 82 11.29 14.93 -15.88
C THR A 82 11.37 13.86 -16.96
N GLY A 83 10.51 13.96 -17.97
CA GLY A 83 10.50 13.06 -19.10
C GLY A 83 11.63 13.35 -20.09
N PRO A 84 11.79 12.51 -21.14
CA PRO A 84 12.86 12.63 -22.15
C PRO A 84 12.85 13.97 -22.88
N THR A 85 11.68 14.60 -23.03
CA THR A 85 11.51 15.89 -23.71
C THR A 85 11.58 17.09 -22.78
N GLY A 86 11.89 16.88 -21.51
CA GLY A 86 11.92 17.94 -20.48
C GLY A 86 10.58 18.25 -19.85
N ASP A 87 9.50 17.62 -20.30
CA ASP A 87 8.17 17.78 -19.72
C ASP A 87 8.05 17.03 -18.41
N THR A 88 7.15 17.51 -17.54
CA THR A 88 6.84 16.82 -16.29
C THR A 88 5.94 15.61 -16.56
N GLU A 89 6.36 14.44 -16.10
CA GLU A 89 5.57 13.22 -16.09
C GLU A 89 5.19 12.88 -14.66
N TRP A 90 3.95 12.40 -14.47
CA TRP A 90 3.45 11.96 -13.17
C TRP A 90 3.40 10.44 -13.14
N VAL A 91 4.25 9.85 -12.31
CA VAL A 91 4.42 8.39 -12.23
C VAL A 91 3.80 7.87 -10.94
N GLU A 92 2.98 6.83 -11.05
CA GLU A 92 2.39 6.19 -9.89
C GLU A 92 3.46 5.50 -9.04
N VAL A 93 3.39 5.74 -7.73
CA VAL A 93 4.26 5.12 -6.74
C VAL A 93 3.37 4.42 -5.72
N VAL A 94 3.68 3.15 -5.46
CA VAL A 94 3.04 2.35 -4.42
C VAL A 94 4.09 2.10 -3.34
N GLU A 95 3.80 2.50 -2.13
CA GLU A 95 4.78 2.57 -1.06
C GLU A 95 4.32 1.79 0.16
N ASP A 96 5.27 1.12 0.79
CA ASP A 96 5.02 0.35 2.02
C ASP A 96 6.09 0.68 3.06
N ALA A 97 5.64 1.05 4.26
CA ALA A 97 6.50 1.40 5.38
C ALA A 97 6.58 0.25 6.40
N LYS A 98 6.93 -0.95 5.92
CA LYS A 98 6.98 -2.13 6.78
C LYS A 98 8.22 -2.17 7.68
N GLY A 99 7.98 -2.39 8.97
CA GLY A 99 9.04 -2.73 9.91
C GLY A 99 9.46 -4.19 9.78
N VAL A 100 8.49 -5.09 9.60
CA VAL A 100 8.71 -6.54 9.48
C VAL A 100 8.16 -7.04 8.16
N LYS A 101 9.00 -7.77 7.41
CA LYS A 101 8.63 -8.36 6.12
C LYS A 101 8.28 -9.83 6.32
N THR A 102 6.98 -10.12 6.41
CA THR A 102 6.48 -11.49 6.56
C THR A 102 6.59 -12.25 5.23
N GLU A 103 6.50 -13.58 5.28
CA GLU A 103 6.45 -14.40 4.06
C GLU A 103 5.22 -14.07 3.21
N ALA A 104 4.08 -13.82 3.86
CA ALA A 104 2.86 -13.41 3.14
C ALA A 104 3.09 -12.09 2.37
N TYR A 105 3.75 -11.12 3.01
CA TYR A 105 4.08 -9.85 2.34
C TYR A 105 5.00 -10.08 1.13
N LYS A 106 6.03 -10.91 1.28
CA LYS A 106 6.98 -11.20 0.19
C LYS A 106 6.27 -11.80 -1.03
N ILE A 107 5.30 -12.69 -0.80
CA ILE A 107 4.48 -13.29 -1.86
C ILE A 107 3.60 -12.22 -2.51
N LYS A 108 2.94 -11.39 -1.72
CA LYS A 108 2.09 -10.31 -2.22
C LYS A 108 2.88 -9.30 -3.05
N LYS A 109 4.10 -8.98 -2.63
CA LYS A 109 5.01 -8.11 -3.37
C LYS A 109 5.32 -8.68 -4.76
N LYS A 110 5.57 -9.98 -4.86
CA LYS A 110 5.78 -10.67 -6.14
C LYS A 110 4.53 -10.63 -7.00
N LEU A 111 3.36 -10.83 -6.41
CA LEU A 111 2.09 -10.80 -7.13
C LEU A 111 1.77 -9.39 -7.65
N MET A 112 2.12 -8.35 -6.90
CA MET A 112 1.97 -6.96 -7.36
C MET A 112 2.79 -6.71 -8.63
N LEU A 113 4.02 -7.20 -8.67
CA LEU A 113 4.87 -7.06 -9.84
C LEU A 113 4.34 -7.89 -11.01
N ASP A 114 4.00 -9.15 -10.77
CA ASP A 114 3.52 -10.07 -11.80
C ASP A 114 2.19 -9.62 -12.41
N ARG A 115 1.22 -9.24 -11.58
CA ARG A 115 -0.13 -8.92 -12.03
C ARG A 115 -0.27 -7.50 -12.57
N PHE A 116 0.37 -6.52 -11.94
CA PHE A 116 0.18 -5.11 -12.26
C PHE A 116 1.44 -4.42 -12.80
N GLY A 117 2.56 -5.10 -12.81
CA GLY A 117 3.84 -4.48 -13.16
C GLY A 117 4.29 -3.43 -12.14
N ILE A 118 3.76 -3.48 -10.91
CA ILE A 118 4.07 -2.52 -9.86
C ILE A 118 5.16 -3.08 -8.95
N GLN A 119 6.26 -2.35 -8.86
CA GLN A 119 7.32 -2.63 -7.89
C GLN A 119 7.08 -1.76 -6.66
N ILE A 120 6.80 -2.38 -5.53
CA ILE A 120 6.55 -1.67 -4.27
C ILE A 120 7.82 -0.97 -3.81
N ARG A 121 7.70 0.31 -3.49
CA ARG A 121 8.78 1.08 -2.86
C ARG A 121 8.72 0.84 -1.36
N GLU A 122 9.73 0.19 -0.83
CA GLU A 122 9.85 -0.05 0.60
C GLU A 122 10.63 1.11 1.24
N VAL A 123 10.07 1.68 2.28
CA VAL A 123 10.65 2.84 2.97
C VAL A 123 10.83 2.58 4.47
#